data_4d5b7526139aa9f8190b62eefbb2be32
#
_entry.id   4d5b7526139aa9f8190b62eefbb2be32
#
_cell.length_a   1.000
_cell.length_b   1.000
_cell.length_c   1.000
_cell.angle_alpha   90.00
_cell.angle_beta   90.00
_cell.angle_gamma   90.00
#
_symmetry.space_group_name_H-M   'P 1'
#
loop_
_entity.id
_entity.type
_entity.pdbx_description
1 polymer ?
#
loop_
_entity_poly.entity_id
_entity_poly.type
_entity_poly.pdbx_seq_one_letter_code
_entity_poly.pdbx_strand_id
1 'polypeptide(L)'
;MNSPVSCALTPDQVDRFNLDGFLVLPHRASPATCAALAAAAGEQLQAHIPPLEYEADLGYPGAPVSRAAEGGTTVRRLRGTFGRGAVFRDWAFAPEVCEPVRQLLGAPLYLTLTHHNAVMTKHPRYGTATGWHRDNRYWSFVQPQLITAWLALGPEDATNGALRVIPGSHQVALAPGQLDALSFLIEAHPDSAALVARATEVSLQAGDVLLFDSRLF
;
A
#
# COMPACT_ATOMS: atom_id res chain seq x y z
N MET A 1 -12.93 -24.62 -21.65
CA MET A 1 -12.36 -24.85 -20.30
C MET A 1 -11.17 -23.91 -20.18
N ASN A 2 -11.34 -22.80 -19.46
CA ASN A 2 -10.20 -21.91 -19.20
C ASN A 2 -9.27 -22.62 -18.23
N SER A 3 -8.03 -22.88 -18.64
CA SER A 3 -6.98 -23.31 -17.71
C SER A 3 -6.91 -22.31 -16.56
N PRO A 4 -6.75 -22.74 -15.31
CA PRO A 4 -6.57 -21.81 -14.21
C PRO A 4 -5.35 -20.94 -14.52
N VAL A 5 -5.52 -19.63 -14.46
CA VAL A 5 -4.41 -18.70 -14.61
C VAL A 5 -3.41 -19.01 -13.49
N SER A 6 -2.18 -19.31 -13.83
CA SER A 6 -1.14 -19.57 -12.83
C SER A 6 -0.98 -18.35 -11.94
N CYS A 7 -1.11 -18.54 -10.63
CA CYS A 7 -0.82 -17.47 -9.65
C CYS A 7 0.68 -17.19 -9.51
N ALA A 8 1.52 -18.10 -10.02
CA ALA A 8 2.95 -17.98 -9.94
C ALA A 8 3.51 -16.85 -10.82
N LEU A 9 4.58 -16.22 -10.35
CA LEU A 9 5.35 -15.26 -11.11
C LEU A 9 6.24 -15.96 -12.15
N THR A 10 6.41 -15.34 -13.29
CA THR A 10 7.44 -15.74 -14.26
C THR A 10 8.83 -15.34 -13.76
N PRO A 11 9.92 -15.97 -14.25
CA PRO A 11 11.28 -15.55 -13.92
C PRO A 11 11.51 -14.05 -14.18
N ASP A 12 11.05 -13.52 -15.32
CA ASP A 12 11.18 -12.10 -15.67
C ASP A 12 10.46 -11.19 -14.68
N GLN A 13 9.33 -11.62 -14.13
CA GLN A 13 8.60 -10.86 -13.11
C GLN A 13 9.37 -10.84 -11.79
N VAL A 14 9.99 -11.95 -11.40
CA VAL A 14 10.84 -12.02 -10.21
C VAL A 14 12.07 -11.12 -10.38
N ASP A 15 12.74 -11.18 -11.52
CA ASP A 15 13.91 -10.35 -11.83
C ASP A 15 13.54 -8.86 -11.81
N ARG A 16 12.39 -8.51 -12.38
CA ARG A 16 11.88 -7.14 -12.37
C ARG A 16 11.56 -6.64 -10.96
N PHE A 17 10.91 -7.46 -10.13
CA PHE A 17 10.67 -7.10 -8.74
C PHE A 17 11.99 -6.87 -7.97
N ASN A 18 12.97 -7.75 -8.17
CA ASN A 18 14.28 -7.61 -7.54
C ASN A 18 15.02 -6.35 -7.99
N LEU A 19 14.86 -5.95 -9.26
CA LEU A 19 15.49 -4.75 -9.81
C LEU A 19 14.78 -3.47 -9.36
N ASP A 20 13.46 -3.41 -9.55
CA ASP A 20 12.66 -2.19 -9.38
C ASP A 20 12.13 -2.03 -7.95
N GLY A 21 11.99 -3.12 -7.19
CA GLY A 21 11.41 -3.15 -5.84
C GLY A 21 9.89 -3.18 -5.83
N PHE A 22 9.23 -3.24 -6.99
CA PHE A 22 7.78 -3.37 -7.11
C PHE A 22 7.38 -4.11 -8.37
N LEU A 23 6.14 -4.60 -8.39
CA LEU A 23 5.55 -5.30 -9.53
C LEU A 23 4.04 -5.11 -9.54
N VAL A 24 3.48 -4.71 -10.68
CA VAL A 24 2.03 -4.70 -10.90
C VAL A 24 1.61 -6.04 -11.50
N LEU A 25 0.64 -6.68 -10.88
CA LEU A 25 0.03 -7.93 -11.29
C LEU A 25 -1.42 -7.66 -11.72
N PRO A 26 -1.69 -7.58 -13.03
CA PRO A 26 -3.02 -7.26 -13.51
C PRO A 26 -4.06 -8.34 -13.17
N HIS A 27 -5.27 -7.89 -12.86
CA HIS A 27 -6.47 -8.73 -12.74
C HIS A 27 -6.33 -9.94 -11.80
N ARG A 28 -5.65 -9.76 -10.66
CA ARG A 28 -5.49 -10.83 -9.64
C ARG A 28 -6.76 -11.06 -8.85
N ALA A 29 -7.52 -10.01 -8.55
CA ALA A 29 -8.84 -10.15 -7.95
C ALA A 29 -9.93 -10.14 -9.01
N SER A 30 -10.90 -11.04 -8.88
CA SER A 30 -12.08 -11.04 -9.77
C SER A 30 -12.94 -9.79 -9.51
N PRO A 31 -13.75 -9.34 -10.49
CA PRO A 31 -14.73 -8.27 -10.26
C PRO A 31 -15.67 -8.55 -9.08
N ALA A 32 -16.05 -9.81 -8.88
CA ALA A 32 -16.89 -10.22 -7.75
C ALA A 32 -16.16 -10.06 -6.41
N THR A 33 -14.88 -10.43 -6.35
CA THR A 33 -14.03 -10.25 -5.17
C THR A 33 -13.88 -8.76 -4.83
N CYS A 34 -13.57 -7.92 -5.82
CA CYS A 34 -13.46 -6.47 -5.65
C CYS A 34 -14.78 -5.86 -5.15
N ALA A 35 -15.90 -6.24 -5.74
CA ALA A 35 -17.23 -5.77 -5.34
C ALA A 35 -17.57 -6.17 -3.90
N ALA A 36 -17.27 -7.41 -3.49
CA ALA A 36 -17.53 -7.89 -2.14
C ALA A 36 -16.66 -7.15 -1.09
N LEU A 37 -15.37 -6.94 -1.38
CA LEU A 37 -14.46 -6.19 -0.52
C LEU A 37 -14.87 -4.72 -0.40
N ALA A 38 -15.22 -4.09 -1.53
CA ALA A 38 -15.67 -2.70 -1.57
C ALA A 38 -16.99 -2.50 -0.80
N ALA A 39 -17.97 -3.42 -0.97
CA ALA A 39 -19.22 -3.37 -0.24
C ALA A 39 -19.01 -3.50 1.27
N ALA A 40 -18.23 -4.52 1.70
CA ALA A 40 -17.94 -4.73 3.12
C ALA A 40 -17.16 -3.56 3.75
N ALA A 41 -16.24 -2.95 3.00
CA ALA A 41 -15.54 -1.75 3.45
C ALA A 41 -16.47 -0.55 3.51
N GLY A 42 -17.31 -0.34 2.50
CA GLY A 42 -18.27 0.77 2.43
C GLY A 42 -19.28 0.77 3.56
N GLU A 43 -19.87 -0.38 3.88
CA GLU A 43 -20.78 -0.54 5.02
C GLU A 43 -20.12 -0.15 6.34
N GLN A 44 -18.88 -0.59 6.58
CA GLN A 44 -18.15 -0.31 7.81
C GLN A 44 -17.68 1.15 7.89
N LEU A 45 -17.32 1.75 6.77
CA LEU A 45 -16.99 3.17 6.68
C LEU A 45 -18.22 4.03 6.99
N GLN A 46 -19.36 3.71 6.38
CA GLN A 46 -20.62 4.42 6.60
C GLN A 46 -21.09 4.32 8.05
N ALA A 47 -20.94 3.15 8.66
CA ALA A 47 -21.31 2.90 10.05
C ALA A 47 -20.22 3.37 11.04
N HIS A 48 -19.12 3.93 10.59
CA HIS A 48 -17.97 4.36 11.39
C HIS A 48 -17.48 3.27 12.38
N ILE A 49 -17.41 2.01 11.94
CA ILE A 49 -16.99 0.89 12.80
C ILE A 49 -15.48 0.98 13.09
N PRO A 50 -15.08 1.13 14.38
CA PRO A 50 -13.66 1.21 14.74
C PRO A 50 -12.93 -0.14 14.56
N PRO A 51 -11.58 -0.14 14.49
CA PRO A 51 -10.67 1.01 14.59
C PRO A 51 -10.54 1.78 13.27
N LEU A 52 -10.68 3.11 13.35
CA LEU A 52 -10.56 4.02 12.22
C LEU A 52 -9.38 4.96 12.44
N GLU A 53 -8.77 5.42 11.34
CA GLU A 53 -7.82 6.51 11.32
C GLU A 53 -8.42 7.64 10.47
N TYR A 54 -8.43 8.83 11.00
CA TYR A 54 -8.99 9.99 10.30
C TYR A 54 -7.87 10.88 9.75
N GLU A 55 -8.15 11.60 8.67
CA GLU A 55 -7.18 12.53 8.08
C GLU A 55 -6.67 13.56 9.10
N ALA A 56 -7.58 14.07 9.96
CA ALA A 56 -7.24 15.04 11.00
C ALA A 56 -6.30 14.53 12.10
N ASP A 57 -6.12 13.19 12.23
CA ASP A 57 -5.29 12.62 13.29
C ASP A 57 -3.79 12.68 13.01
N LEU A 58 -3.42 12.84 11.73
CA LEU A 58 -2.03 12.66 11.29
C LEU A 58 -1.25 13.97 11.14
N GLY A 59 -1.95 15.11 11.04
CA GLY A 59 -1.29 16.40 10.85
C GLY A 59 -0.51 16.53 9.54
N TYR A 60 -0.84 15.73 8.52
CA TYR A 60 -0.20 15.82 7.22
C TYR A 60 -0.64 17.09 6.46
N PRO A 61 0.16 17.58 5.51
CA PRO A 61 -0.21 18.73 4.70
C PRO A 61 -1.58 18.55 4.03
N GLY A 62 -2.48 19.53 4.22
CA GLY A 62 -3.85 19.48 3.72
C GLY A 62 -4.85 18.77 4.66
N ALA A 63 -4.39 18.21 5.79
CA ALA A 63 -5.29 17.62 6.78
C ALA A 63 -6.20 18.67 7.42
N PRO A 64 -7.46 18.32 7.75
CA PRO A 64 -8.29 19.14 8.64
C PRO A 64 -7.57 19.35 9.97
N VAL A 65 -7.64 20.57 10.51
CA VAL A 65 -6.90 20.97 11.72
C VAL A 65 -7.34 20.24 13.00
N SER A 66 -8.53 19.66 13.00
CA SER A 66 -9.06 18.84 14.09
C SER A 66 -10.25 18.01 13.61
N ARG A 67 -10.65 17.03 14.42
CA ARG A 67 -11.88 16.25 14.15
C ARG A 67 -13.16 17.08 14.19
N ALA A 68 -13.16 18.22 14.85
CA ALA A 68 -14.30 19.15 14.92
C ALA A 68 -14.34 20.13 13.72
N ALA A 69 -13.27 20.24 12.95
CA ALA A 69 -13.21 21.10 11.77
C ALA A 69 -13.99 20.48 10.59
N GLU A 70 -14.27 21.28 9.57
CA GLU A 70 -14.86 20.81 8.32
C GLU A 70 -13.98 19.70 7.74
N GLY A 71 -14.58 18.56 7.37
CA GLY A 71 -13.86 17.38 6.91
C GLY A 71 -13.09 16.60 7.97
N GLY A 72 -13.11 17.04 9.24
CA GLY A 72 -12.33 16.44 10.33
C GLY A 72 -12.67 14.98 10.65
N THR A 73 -13.86 14.52 10.27
CA THR A 73 -14.30 13.13 10.39
C THR A 73 -14.07 12.30 9.12
N THR A 74 -13.31 12.83 8.15
CA THR A 74 -12.92 12.07 6.96
C THR A 74 -12.04 10.89 7.35
N VAL A 75 -12.52 9.69 7.09
CA VAL A 75 -11.76 8.47 7.36
C VAL A 75 -10.66 8.33 6.30
N ARG A 76 -9.45 8.09 6.75
CA ARG A 76 -8.28 7.80 5.93
C ARG A 76 -8.04 6.31 5.78
N ARG A 77 -8.21 5.57 6.89
CA ARG A 77 -7.99 4.12 6.92
C ARG A 77 -9.05 3.41 7.74
N LEU A 78 -9.57 2.35 7.16
CA LEU A 78 -10.28 1.31 7.89
C LEU A 78 -9.24 0.31 8.37
N ARG A 79 -8.81 0.41 9.64
CA ARG A 79 -7.68 -0.37 10.18
C ARG A 79 -8.10 -1.77 10.63
N GLY A 80 -7.14 -2.70 10.62
CA GLY A 80 -7.34 -4.06 11.15
C GLY A 80 -8.28 -4.91 10.28
N THR A 81 -8.18 -4.80 8.96
CA THR A 81 -9.10 -5.44 8.00
C THR A 81 -9.20 -6.94 8.16
N PHE A 82 -8.12 -7.63 8.53
CA PHE A 82 -8.14 -9.06 8.80
C PHE A 82 -9.19 -9.49 9.84
N GLY A 83 -9.40 -8.66 10.85
CA GLY A 83 -10.40 -8.89 11.91
C GLY A 83 -11.83 -8.48 11.53
N ARG A 84 -12.05 -7.84 10.39
CA ARG A 84 -13.31 -7.16 10.03
C ARG A 84 -14.32 -8.01 9.26
N GLY A 85 -13.96 -9.21 8.85
CA GLY A 85 -14.88 -10.11 8.15
C GLY A 85 -14.17 -11.19 7.35
N ALA A 86 -14.92 -12.20 6.97
CA ALA A 86 -14.38 -13.34 6.21
C ALA A 86 -13.81 -12.89 4.86
N VAL A 87 -14.49 -11.99 4.15
CA VAL A 87 -14.07 -11.52 2.83
C VAL A 87 -12.64 -10.95 2.81
N PHE A 88 -12.23 -10.24 3.87
CA PHE A 88 -10.88 -9.70 3.98
C PHE A 88 -9.84 -10.79 4.31
N ARG A 89 -10.23 -11.78 5.16
CA ARG A 89 -9.36 -12.92 5.46
C ARG A 89 -9.17 -13.83 4.26
N ASP A 90 -10.26 -14.12 3.55
CA ASP A 90 -10.24 -14.96 2.36
C ASP A 90 -9.33 -14.34 1.30
N TRP A 91 -9.41 -13.02 1.10
CA TRP A 91 -8.50 -12.31 0.20
C TRP A 91 -7.04 -12.37 0.69
N ALA A 92 -6.78 -12.14 1.97
CA ALA A 92 -5.42 -12.14 2.51
C ALA A 92 -4.71 -13.49 2.36
N PHE A 93 -5.47 -14.59 2.30
CA PHE A 93 -4.96 -15.95 2.09
C PHE A 93 -5.19 -16.50 0.68
N ALA A 94 -5.71 -15.68 -0.23
CA ALA A 94 -5.94 -16.08 -1.60
C ALA A 94 -4.63 -16.48 -2.30
N PRO A 95 -4.62 -17.56 -3.09
CA PRO A 95 -3.44 -17.97 -3.87
C PRO A 95 -2.89 -16.87 -4.75
N GLU A 96 -3.76 -16.00 -5.25
CA GLU A 96 -3.44 -14.84 -6.11
C GLU A 96 -2.52 -13.83 -5.43
N VAL A 97 -2.54 -13.79 -4.10
CA VAL A 97 -1.65 -12.95 -3.26
C VAL A 97 -0.51 -13.78 -2.68
N CYS A 98 -0.84 -14.92 -2.06
CA CYS A 98 0.14 -15.69 -1.29
C CYS A 98 1.21 -16.34 -2.16
N GLU A 99 0.86 -16.80 -3.36
CA GLU A 99 1.82 -17.51 -4.22
C GLU A 99 2.93 -16.60 -4.76
N PRO A 100 2.61 -15.43 -5.34
CA PRO A 100 3.63 -14.44 -5.73
C PRO A 100 4.53 -14.01 -4.56
N VAL A 101 3.94 -13.73 -3.39
CA VAL A 101 4.71 -13.30 -2.21
C VAL A 101 5.63 -14.43 -1.72
N ARG A 102 5.18 -15.70 -1.76
CA ARG A 102 5.99 -16.86 -1.39
C ARG A 102 7.21 -17.04 -2.31
N GLN A 103 7.03 -16.80 -3.61
CA GLN A 103 8.15 -16.87 -4.55
C GLN A 103 9.21 -15.80 -4.30
N LEU A 104 8.79 -14.61 -3.84
CA LEU A 104 9.70 -13.49 -3.58
C LEU A 104 10.37 -13.57 -2.21
N LEU A 105 9.67 -14.04 -1.17
CA LEU A 105 10.17 -14.09 0.22
C LEU A 105 10.64 -15.48 0.66
N GLY A 106 10.20 -16.53 -0.02
CA GLY A 106 10.34 -17.89 0.47
C GLY A 106 9.20 -18.28 1.43
N ALA A 107 9.28 -19.46 2.01
CA ALA A 107 8.32 -20.01 2.96
C ALA A 107 8.99 -20.30 4.30
N PRO A 108 8.27 -20.21 5.44
CA PRO A 108 6.84 -19.85 5.58
C PRO A 108 6.57 -18.37 5.44
N LEU A 109 5.32 -18.00 5.07
CA LEU A 109 4.85 -16.64 5.07
C LEU A 109 4.14 -16.31 6.39
N TYR A 110 4.31 -15.06 6.83
CA TYR A 110 3.62 -14.49 7.98
C TYR A 110 2.93 -13.19 7.57
N LEU A 111 1.65 -13.06 7.93
CA LEU A 111 0.91 -11.82 7.75
C LEU A 111 1.10 -10.92 8.98
N THR A 112 1.57 -9.69 8.79
CA THR A 112 1.56 -8.72 9.87
C THR A 112 0.13 -8.17 10.05
N LEU A 113 -0.35 -8.14 11.29
CA LEU A 113 -1.69 -7.64 11.61
C LEU A 113 -1.67 -6.19 12.09
N THR A 114 -0.49 -5.63 12.30
CA THR A 114 -0.28 -4.25 12.74
C THR A 114 0.06 -3.33 11.55
N HIS A 115 -0.24 -2.04 11.69
CA HIS A 115 0.04 -0.97 10.72
C HIS A 115 -0.67 -1.13 9.37
N HIS A 116 -0.07 -1.73 8.36
CA HIS A 116 -0.55 -1.75 6.96
C HIS A 116 -1.67 -2.76 6.66
N ASN A 117 -2.28 -3.36 7.67
CA ASN A 117 -3.48 -4.17 7.54
C ASN A 117 -4.73 -3.26 7.53
N ALA A 118 -5.04 -2.64 6.41
CA ALA A 118 -6.08 -1.63 6.31
C ALA A 118 -6.64 -1.51 4.89
N VAL A 119 -7.89 -1.03 4.77
CA VAL A 119 -8.38 -0.40 3.55
C VAL A 119 -8.06 1.10 3.63
N MET A 120 -7.40 1.62 2.60
CA MET A 120 -7.12 3.05 2.44
C MET A 120 -8.26 3.71 1.68
N THR A 121 -8.60 4.93 2.08
CA THR A 121 -9.55 5.78 1.36
C THR A 121 -8.91 7.10 0.98
N LYS A 122 -9.38 7.69 -0.11
CA LYS A 122 -8.98 9.03 -0.55
C LYS A 122 -10.22 9.88 -0.75
N HIS A 123 -10.31 10.97 0.00
CA HIS A 123 -11.40 11.92 -0.16
C HIS A 123 -10.97 13.07 -1.08
N PRO A 124 -11.78 13.47 -2.09
CA PRO A 124 -11.37 14.46 -3.08
C PRO A 124 -10.96 15.83 -2.50
N ARG A 125 -11.57 16.24 -1.37
CA ARG A 125 -11.34 17.55 -0.75
C ARG A 125 -10.45 17.50 0.49
N TYR A 126 -10.45 16.38 1.23
CA TYR A 126 -9.81 16.27 2.54
C TYR A 126 -8.77 15.16 2.62
N GLY A 127 -8.51 14.49 1.50
CA GLY A 127 -7.42 13.52 1.40
C GLY A 127 -6.07 14.23 1.47
N THR A 128 -5.14 13.69 2.26
CA THR A 128 -3.80 14.24 2.42
C THR A 128 -2.78 13.55 1.53
N ALA A 129 -1.73 14.27 1.18
CA ALA A 129 -0.53 13.69 0.60
C ALA A 129 0.37 13.13 1.71
N THR A 130 0.83 11.90 1.53
CA THR A 130 1.85 11.31 2.40
C THR A 130 3.22 11.55 1.77
N GLY A 131 4.17 12.07 2.55
CA GLY A 131 5.55 12.25 2.09
C GLY A 131 6.23 10.92 1.74
N TRP A 132 7.35 11.00 1.03
CA TRP A 132 8.15 9.83 0.67
C TRP A 132 8.65 9.10 1.91
N HIS A 133 8.31 7.84 2.04
CA HIS A 133 8.70 7.01 3.17
C HIS A 133 8.86 5.55 2.75
N ARG A 134 9.51 4.80 3.59
CA ARG A 134 9.63 3.36 3.49
C ARG A 134 8.67 2.72 4.49
N ASP A 135 7.89 1.75 4.07
CA ASP A 135 6.92 1.09 4.95
C ASP A 135 7.58 0.38 6.15
N ASN A 136 8.80 -0.13 5.98
CA ASN A 136 9.51 -0.84 7.04
C ASN A 136 9.81 0.01 8.30
N ARG A 137 9.62 1.34 8.25
CA ARG A 137 9.79 2.24 9.41
C ARG A 137 8.90 1.89 10.62
N TYR A 138 7.86 1.14 10.39
CA TYR A 138 6.91 0.75 11.45
C TYR A 138 7.31 -0.51 12.21
N TRP A 139 8.34 -1.23 11.75
CA TRP A 139 8.77 -2.51 12.36
C TRP A 139 10.26 -2.54 12.62
N SER A 140 10.63 -3.16 13.74
CA SER A 140 12.03 -3.35 14.13
C SER A 140 12.48 -4.80 13.92
N PHE A 141 12.19 -5.37 12.77
CA PHE A 141 12.65 -6.73 12.45
C PHE A 141 14.14 -6.75 12.14
N VAL A 142 14.83 -7.79 12.62
CA VAL A 142 16.26 -8.01 12.32
C VAL A 142 16.47 -8.22 10.81
N GLN A 143 15.52 -8.87 10.15
CA GLN A 143 15.48 -9.04 8.71
C GLN A 143 14.20 -8.38 8.17
N PRO A 144 14.29 -7.14 7.67
CA PRO A 144 13.13 -6.37 7.25
C PRO A 144 12.64 -6.76 5.84
N GLN A 145 12.57 -8.05 5.56
CA GLN A 145 12.03 -8.58 4.31
C GLN A 145 10.50 -8.63 4.41
N LEU A 146 9.87 -7.52 4.10
CA LEU A 146 8.42 -7.38 4.05
C LEU A 146 8.00 -6.99 2.64
N ILE A 147 6.90 -7.55 2.17
CA ILE A 147 6.25 -7.15 0.92
C ILE A 147 4.85 -6.66 1.27
N THR A 148 4.50 -5.48 0.80
CA THR A 148 3.13 -4.99 0.81
C THR A 148 2.43 -5.50 -0.45
N ALA A 149 1.25 -6.10 -0.26
CA ALA A 149 0.33 -6.46 -1.33
C ALA A 149 -0.84 -5.47 -1.31
N TRP A 150 -0.86 -4.56 -2.26
CA TRP A 150 -1.86 -3.53 -2.43
C TRP A 150 -2.86 -3.94 -3.51
N LEU A 151 -4.12 -4.15 -3.14
CA LEU A 151 -5.21 -4.42 -4.07
C LEU A 151 -5.95 -3.13 -4.41
N ALA A 152 -6.04 -2.80 -5.68
CA ALA A 152 -6.90 -1.73 -6.16
C ALA A 152 -8.36 -2.22 -6.22
N LEU A 153 -9.24 -1.57 -5.47
CA LEU A 153 -10.70 -1.85 -5.50
C LEU A 153 -11.45 -1.02 -6.55
N GLY A 154 -10.77 -0.04 -7.13
CA GLY A 154 -11.24 0.82 -8.21
C GLY A 154 -10.05 1.31 -9.03
N PRO A 155 -10.26 2.14 -10.07
CA PRO A 155 -9.17 2.77 -10.80
C PRO A 155 -8.37 3.69 -9.87
N GLU A 156 -7.05 3.59 -9.94
CA GLU A 156 -6.10 4.47 -9.22
C GLU A 156 -5.16 5.11 -10.23
N ASP A 157 -5.18 6.46 -10.30
CA ASP A 157 -4.35 7.25 -11.20
C ASP A 157 -4.03 8.63 -10.60
N ALA A 158 -3.34 9.48 -11.36
CA ALA A 158 -2.95 10.83 -10.93
C ALA A 158 -4.13 11.69 -10.45
N THR A 159 -5.33 11.44 -10.95
CA THR A 159 -6.51 12.26 -10.64
C THR A 159 -7.15 11.95 -9.30
N ASN A 160 -6.89 10.75 -8.77
CA ASN A 160 -7.51 10.28 -7.52
C ASN A 160 -6.52 9.85 -6.44
N GLY A 161 -5.23 10.10 -6.64
CA GLY A 161 -4.19 9.92 -5.63
C GLY A 161 -3.55 8.54 -5.64
N ALA A 162 -3.26 8.00 -6.81
CA ALA A 162 -2.45 6.80 -7.00
C ALA A 162 -1.13 6.87 -6.25
N LEU A 163 -0.59 5.70 -5.95
CA LEU A 163 0.74 5.58 -5.36
C LEU A 163 1.82 6.04 -6.34
N ARG A 164 2.84 6.68 -5.80
CA ARG A 164 4.09 6.95 -6.53
C ARG A 164 5.21 6.17 -5.86
N VAL A 165 6.11 5.63 -6.66
CA VAL A 165 7.26 4.85 -6.18
C VAL A 165 8.54 5.37 -6.84
N ILE A 166 9.68 5.08 -6.22
CA ILE A 166 10.99 5.39 -6.77
C ILE A 166 11.67 4.05 -7.11
N PRO A 167 11.69 3.63 -8.39
CA PRO A 167 12.21 2.33 -8.79
C PRO A 167 13.65 2.10 -8.31
N GLY A 168 13.93 0.92 -7.76
CA GLY A 168 15.24 0.52 -7.27
C GLY A 168 15.65 1.17 -5.94
N SER A 169 14.80 2.02 -5.34
CA SER A 169 15.15 2.73 -4.10
C SER A 169 15.25 1.83 -2.87
N HIS A 170 14.67 0.64 -2.90
CA HIS A 170 14.79 -0.37 -1.84
C HIS A 170 16.24 -0.84 -1.62
N GLN A 171 17.10 -0.70 -2.62
CA GLN A 171 18.53 -1.05 -2.58
C GLN A 171 19.43 0.15 -2.26
N VAL A 172 18.88 1.37 -2.20
CA VAL A 172 19.68 2.58 -1.98
C VAL A 172 19.96 2.73 -0.49
N ALA A 173 21.25 2.81 -0.16
CA ALA A 173 21.70 3.25 1.15
C ALA A 173 21.51 4.77 1.26
N LEU A 174 20.91 5.22 2.34
CA LEU A 174 20.67 6.64 2.58
C LEU A 174 21.87 7.28 3.29
N ALA A 175 22.17 8.50 2.90
CA ALA A 175 23.14 9.32 3.61
C ALA A 175 22.58 9.83 4.95
N PRO A 176 23.44 10.15 5.94
CA PRO A 176 23.01 10.78 7.17
C PRO A 176 22.22 12.07 6.87
N GLY A 177 21.10 12.26 7.55
CA GLY A 177 20.27 13.46 7.39
C GLY A 177 19.30 13.47 6.21
N GLN A 178 19.20 12.40 5.44
CA GLN A 178 18.18 12.29 4.37
C GLN A 178 16.77 12.02 4.88
N LEU A 179 16.62 11.55 6.12
CA LEU A 179 15.33 11.32 6.74
C LEU A 179 15.08 12.30 7.87
N ASP A 180 13.83 12.73 8.01
CA ASP A 180 13.39 13.49 9.19
C ASP A 180 13.14 12.57 10.41
N ALA A 181 12.71 13.18 11.54
CA ALA A 181 12.43 12.45 12.78
C ALA A 181 11.30 11.43 12.66
N LEU A 182 10.44 11.55 11.66
CA LEU A 182 9.34 10.63 11.37
C LEU A 182 9.69 9.64 10.26
N SER A 183 10.96 9.61 9.84
CA SER A 183 11.47 8.76 8.75
C SER A 183 10.83 9.04 7.38
N PHE A 184 10.45 10.30 7.13
CA PHE A 184 10.16 10.78 5.79
C PHE A 184 11.44 11.29 5.10
N LEU A 185 11.51 11.10 3.80
CA LEU A 185 12.61 11.62 2.99
C LEU A 185 12.55 13.14 2.95
N ILE A 186 13.66 13.79 3.31
CA ILE A 186 13.81 15.25 3.22
C ILE A 186 14.12 15.59 1.77
N GLU A 187 13.13 16.04 1.02
CA GLU A 187 13.27 16.30 -0.43
C GLU A 187 14.29 17.41 -0.74
N ALA A 188 14.47 18.36 0.18
CA ALA A 188 15.48 19.43 0.05
C ALA A 188 16.93 18.96 0.19
N HIS A 189 17.17 17.72 0.67
CA HIS A 189 18.53 17.17 0.71
C HIS A 189 19.00 16.87 -0.72
N PRO A 190 20.23 17.25 -1.12
CA PRO A 190 20.71 17.10 -2.50
C PRO A 190 20.56 15.68 -3.06
N ASP A 191 20.93 14.66 -2.29
CA ASP A 191 20.84 13.26 -2.71
C ASP A 191 19.37 12.78 -2.81
N SER A 192 18.47 13.38 -2.03
CA SER A 192 17.04 13.07 -2.09
C SER A 192 16.41 13.62 -3.35
N ALA A 193 16.79 14.82 -3.79
CA ALA A 193 16.25 15.44 -5.00
C ALA A 193 16.53 14.56 -6.25
N ALA A 194 17.76 14.03 -6.37
CA ALA A 194 18.13 13.12 -7.45
C ALA A 194 17.35 11.80 -7.40
N LEU A 195 17.06 11.30 -6.19
CA LEU A 195 16.27 10.10 -6.00
C LEU A 195 14.80 10.33 -6.38
N VAL A 196 14.19 11.40 -5.89
CA VAL A 196 12.78 11.76 -6.17
C VAL A 196 12.55 12.07 -7.65
N ALA A 197 13.54 12.60 -8.37
CA ALA A 197 13.46 12.84 -9.82
C ALA A 197 13.21 11.56 -10.65
N ARG A 198 13.45 10.38 -10.08
CA ARG A 198 13.20 9.07 -10.70
C ARG A 198 11.82 8.50 -10.37
N ALA A 199 11.02 9.23 -9.59
CA ALA A 199 9.72 8.76 -9.15
C ALA A 199 8.78 8.53 -10.34
N THR A 200 8.02 7.45 -10.27
CA THR A 200 6.98 7.12 -11.24
C THR A 200 5.65 6.90 -10.53
N GLU A 201 4.57 7.17 -11.24
CA GLU A 201 3.23 6.85 -10.78
C GLU A 201 2.89 5.40 -11.10
N VAL A 202 2.16 4.76 -10.22
CA VAL A 202 1.64 3.40 -10.41
C VAL A 202 0.14 3.49 -10.64
N SER A 203 -0.27 3.51 -11.90
CA SER A 203 -1.69 3.44 -12.27
C SER A 203 -2.19 2.00 -12.21
N LEU A 204 -3.35 1.79 -11.57
CA LEU A 204 -3.96 0.48 -11.35
C LEU A 204 -5.42 0.49 -11.81
N GLN A 205 -5.90 -0.67 -12.24
CA GLN A 205 -7.31 -0.94 -12.47
C GLN A 205 -7.89 -1.78 -11.34
N ALA A 206 -9.21 -1.78 -11.19
CA ALA A 206 -9.87 -2.64 -10.21
C ALA A 206 -9.44 -4.11 -10.40
N GLY A 207 -8.97 -4.73 -9.33
CA GLY A 207 -8.49 -6.11 -9.34
C GLY A 207 -6.99 -6.26 -9.57
N ASP A 208 -6.28 -5.19 -9.90
CA ASP A 208 -4.82 -5.23 -9.97
C ASP A 208 -4.22 -5.29 -8.56
N VAL A 209 -3.12 -6.03 -8.44
CA VAL A 209 -2.32 -6.08 -7.21
C VAL A 209 -0.95 -5.49 -7.49
N LEU A 210 -0.59 -4.48 -6.72
CA LEU A 210 0.77 -3.97 -6.64
C LEU A 210 1.50 -4.67 -5.49
N LEU A 211 2.56 -5.38 -5.79
CA LEU A 211 3.52 -5.88 -4.80
C LEU A 211 4.68 -4.90 -4.71
N PHE A 212 5.10 -4.54 -3.50
CA PHE A 212 6.31 -3.73 -3.33
C PHE A 212 7.07 -4.08 -2.05
N ASP A 213 8.39 -3.96 -2.14
CA ASP A 213 9.31 -4.14 -1.00
C ASP A 213 9.09 -3.01 0.02
N SER A 214 9.00 -3.34 1.29
CA SER A 214 8.77 -2.37 2.38
C SER A 214 9.87 -1.31 2.52
N ARG A 215 11.02 -1.49 1.85
CA ARG A 215 12.14 -0.54 1.78
C ARG A 215 12.07 0.38 0.56
N LEU A 216 11.07 0.21 -0.31
CA LEU A 216 10.85 1.09 -1.46
C LEU A 216 10.30 2.45 -0.99
N PHE A 217 10.77 3.53 -1.60
CA PHE A 217 10.12 4.84 -1.50
C PHE A 217 9.04 5.00 -2.53
#